data_7d0b4e53e5a2fbff880b7fadb8261cf4
#
_entry.id   7d0b4e53e5a2fbff880b7fadb8261cf4
#
_cell.length_a   1.000
_cell.length_b   1.000
_cell.length_c   1.000
_cell.angle_alpha   90.00
_cell.angle_beta   90.00
_cell.angle_gamma   90.00
#
_symmetry.space_group_name_H-M   'P 1'
#
loop_
_entity.id
_entity.type
_entity.pdbx_description
1 polymer ?
#
loop_
_entity_poly.entity_id
_entity_poly.type
_entity_poly.pdbx_seq_one_letter_code
_entity_poly.pdbx_strand_id
1 'polypeptide(L)'
;MPVYINPDFDRLASRHAAVFSKSSRDSFFALPVWYDLMALYGVPPATEVRVYTDVRPASVMVPLARTTAQDRGRILASLTNAYSLEHGILHVPGANLEMGLEVILSEILAERPQWDCLTLAELDPRDPSYASLLAAVRRAGMLVECHFSSGTWYEGTAGLGFAEYLAARPSELRNTWRRKHRKLAKGRRLTKSFFEDDNGIDQAVAEYETVYAASWKPAEFLPGFVPALIRLAGRLRALRLGIYYLDGTPVAAQFWIVWNGRAVICKLAHDKRLEDLSLGTVLTMEMFERVLATDRPREISFGRGDDPYKKLWLSTRRERWGITAANPRTLRGLQLGFTRQAAMLYHRLRGDRISPLD
;
A
#
# COMPACT_ATOMS: atom_id res chain seq x y z
N MET A 1 22.79 -16.90 -9.80
CA MET A 1 22.38 -16.02 -8.70
C MET A 1 21.07 -16.50 -8.08
N PRO A 2 20.73 -16.16 -6.85
CA PRO A 2 19.56 -16.81 -6.27
C PRO A 2 18.28 -16.07 -6.58
N VAL A 3 17.38 -16.75 -7.28
CA VAL A 3 15.95 -16.50 -7.21
C VAL A 3 15.35 -17.43 -6.16
N TYR A 4 14.53 -16.87 -5.28
CA TYR A 4 13.76 -17.64 -4.30
C TYR A 4 12.31 -17.70 -4.80
N ILE A 5 11.78 -18.92 -4.95
CA ILE A 5 10.42 -19.16 -5.41
C ILE A 5 9.56 -19.57 -4.21
N ASN A 6 8.44 -18.88 -4.01
CA ASN A 6 7.55 -19.03 -2.86
C ASN A 6 8.32 -19.11 -1.53
N PRO A 7 9.18 -18.11 -1.23
CA PRO A 7 10.01 -18.16 -0.05
C PRO A 7 9.18 -17.97 1.22
N ASP A 8 9.68 -18.56 2.30
CA ASP A 8 9.36 -18.16 3.67
C ASP A 8 10.17 -16.86 3.95
N PHE A 9 9.49 -15.74 4.14
CA PHE A 9 10.16 -14.44 4.28
C PHE A 9 10.86 -14.26 5.62
N ASP A 10 10.46 -14.96 6.68
CA ASP A 10 11.17 -14.94 7.95
C ASP A 10 12.55 -15.62 7.82
N ARG A 11 12.62 -16.76 7.12
CA ARG A 11 13.88 -17.41 6.79
C ARG A 11 14.73 -16.58 5.83
N LEU A 12 14.09 -15.92 4.88
CA LEU A 12 14.78 -15.03 3.95
C LEU A 12 15.37 -13.83 4.68
N ALA A 13 14.61 -13.24 5.63
CA ALA A 13 15.07 -12.14 6.46
C ALA A 13 16.23 -12.54 7.37
N SER A 14 16.20 -13.74 7.95
CA SER A 14 17.30 -14.26 8.75
C SER A 14 18.60 -14.41 7.92
N ARG A 15 18.48 -14.79 6.65
CA ARG A 15 19.61 -14.95 5.72
C ARG A 15 20.14 -13.63 5.17
N HIS A 16 19.27 -12.62 5.02
CA HIS A 16 19.55 -11.33 4.40
C HIS A 16 19.17 -10.15 5.30
N ALA A 17 19.48 -10.27 6.60
CA ALA A 17 19.03 -9.32 7.63
C ALA A 17 19.39 -7.86 7.32
N ALA A 18 20.53 -7.59 6.71
CA ALA A 18 20.97 -6.25 6.37
C ALA A 18 20.01 -5.53 5.40
N VAL A 19 19.45 -6.25 4.42
CA VAL A 19 18.51 -5.70 3.41
C VAL A 19 17.21 -5.31 4.07
N PHE A 20 16.69 -6.11 5.00
CA PHE A 20 15.44 -5.81 5.69
C PHE A 20 15.59 -4.77 6.80
N SER A 21 16.76 -4.61 7.40
CA SER A 21 16.96 -3.85 8.63
C SER A 21 16.54 -2.37 8.52
N LYS A 22 16.88 -1.70 7.42
CA LYS A 22 16.48 -0.30 7.18
C LYS A 22 15.06 -0.19 6.67
N SER A 23 14.73 -0.92 5.62
CA SER A 23 13.43 -0.85 4.97
C SER A 23 12.27 -1.19 5.92
N SER A 24 12.47 -2.20 6.77
CA SER A 24 11.49 -2.59 7.79
C SER A 24 11.33 -1.57 8.91
N ARG A 25 12.36 -0.78 9.23
CA ARG A 25 12.22 0.33 10.18
C ARG A 25 11.38 1.45 9.60
N ASP A 26 11.55 1.75 8.33
CA ASP A 26 10.93 2.91 7.70
C ASP A 26 9.50 2.64 7.23
N SER A 27 9.16 1.39 6.90
CA SER A 27 7.85 1.03 6.35
C SER A 27 7.32 -0.31 6.86
N PHE A 28 6.05 -0.33 7.28
CA PHE A 28 5.31 -1.55 7.56
C PHE A 28 5.22 -2.47 6.33
N PHE A 29 5.13 -1.88 5.14
CA PHE A 29 5.01 -2.57 3.85
C PHE A 29 6.34 -3.17 3.35
N ALA A 30 7.41 -3.02 4.11
CA ALA A 30 8.72 -3.62 3.85
C ALA A 30 9.11 -4.68 4.91
N LEU A 31 8.23 -4.99 5.86
CA LEU A 31 8.45 -6.04 6.84
C LEU A 31 8.44 -7.43 6.17
N PRO A 32 9.28 -8.38 6.59
CA PRO A 32 9.20 -9.77 6.12
C PRO A 32 7.80 -10.35 6.25
N VAL A 33 7.18 -10.20 7.42
CA VAL A 33 5.81 -10.67 7.71
C VAL A 33 4.72 -10.01 6.86
N TRP A 34 4.97 -8.80 6.31
CA TRP A 34 4.10 -8.21 5.30
C TRP A 34 4.14 -9.00 3.99
N TYR A 35 5.34 -9.40 3.56
CA TYR A 35 5.49 -10.19 2.34
C TYR A 35 4.93 -11.61 2.49
N ASP A 36 5.02 -12.23 3.68
CA ASP A 36 4.34 -13.49 3.98
C ASP A 36 2.82 -13.33 3.91
N LEU A 37 2.28 -12.25 4.50
CA LEU A 37 0.86 -11.90 4.38
C LEU A 37 0.45 -11.73 2.92
N MET A 38 1.26 -11.03 2.12
CA MET A 38 1.00 -10.82 0.70
C MET A 38 1.03 -12.14 -0.08
N ALA A 39 1.99 -13.02 0.18
CA ALA A 39 2.11 -14.31 -0.48
C ALA A 39 0.92 -15.25 -0.15
N LEU A 40 0.43 -15.21 1.08
CA LEU A 40 -0.64 -16.10 1.55
C LEU A 40 -2.06 -15.58 1.22
N TYR A 41 -2.27 -14.28 1.35
CA TYR A 41 -3.61 -13.67 1.29
C TYR A 41 -3.71 -12.48 0.33
N GLY A 42 -2.60 -11.86 -0.05
CA GLY A 42 -2.55 -10.59 -0.76
C GLY A 42 -2.54 -10.69 -2.28
N VAL A 43 -2.42 -11.89 -2.82
CA VAL A 43 -2.44 -12.20 -4.26
C VAL A 43 -3.42 -13.35 -4.52
N PRO A 44 -3.89 -13.53 -5.78
CA PRO A 44 -4.75 -14.67 -6.13
C PRO A 44 -4.12 -16.02 -5.75
N PRO A 45 -4.92 -17.01 -5.37
CA PRO A 45 -4.42 -18.36 -5.07
C PRO A 45 -3.53 -18.90 -6.20
N ALA A 46 -2.51 -19.67 -5.82
CA ALA A 46 -1.51 -20.25 -6.72
C ALA A 46 -0.63 -19.22 -7.48
N THR A 47 -0.65 -17.95 -7.08
CA THR A 47 0.32 -16.98 -7.59
C THR A 47 1.72 -17.36 -7.12
N GLU A 48 2.65 -17.50 -8.05
CA GLU A 48 4.06 -17.76 -7.74
C GLU A 48 4.73 -16.47 -7.31
N VAL A 49 5.20 -16.41 -6.06
CA VAL A 49 5.99 -15.30 -5.53
C VAL A 49 7.47 -15.58 -5.77
N ARG A 50 8.18 -14.58 -6.26
CA ARG A 50 9.60 -14.69 -6.62
C ARG A 50 10.37 -13.54 -5.99
N VAL A 51 11.52 -13.83 -5.39
CA VAL A 51 12.41 -12.83 -4.83
C VAL A 51 13.76 -12.94 -5.50
N TYR A 52 14.15 -11.88 -6.18
CA TYR A 52 15.43 -11.78 -6.87
C TYR A 52 16.43 -11.02 -6.01
N THR A 53 17.68 -11.49 -5.99
CA THR A 53 18.77 -10.84 -5.24
C THR A 53 20.00 -10.69 -6.13
N ASP A 54 20.80 -9.64 -5.88
CA ASP A 54 22.05 -9.39 -6.60
C ASP A 54 23.19 -10.37 -6.22
N VAL A 55 23.45 -10.51 -4.93
CA VAL A 55 24.55 -11.32 -4.39
C VAL A 55 24.11 -12.14 -3.17
N ARG A 56 25.02 -12.85 -2.50
CA ARG A 56 24.80 -13.53 -1.22
C ARG A 56 25.89 -13.13 -0.20
N PRO A 57 25.53 -12.52 0.96
CA PRO A 57 24.19 -12.01 1.30
C PRO A 57 23.77 -10.89 0.36
N ALA A 58 22.46 -10.70 0.18
CA ALA A 58 21.94 -9.70 -0.75
C ALA A 58 22.29 -8.28 -0.30
N SER A 59 22.66 -7.43 -1.26
CA SER A 59 22.70 -5.97 -1.09
C SER A 59 21.50 -5.26 -1.71
N VAL A 60 20.89 -5.86 -2.74
CA VAL A 60 19.65 -5.44 -3.36
C VAL A 60 18.72 -6.64 -3.53
N MET A 61 17.41 -6.44 -3.26
CA MET A 61 16.40 -7.49 -3.32
C MET A 61 15.09 -6.91 -3.88
N VAL A 62 14.45 -7.67 -4.78
CA VAL A 62 13.18 -7.27 -5.42
C VAL A 62 12.15 -8.40 -5.29
N PRO A 63 11.14 -8.25 -4.42
CA PRO A 63 10.01 -9.18 -4.34
C PRO A 63 9.03 -8.94 -5.49
N LEU A 64 8.69 -9.98 -6.22
CA LEU A 64 7.79 -9.97 -7.39
C LEU A 64 6.77 -11.10 -7.29
N ALA A 65 5.71 -10.97 -8.09
CA ALA A 65 4.71 -12.01 -8.29
C ALA A 65 4.59 -12.32 -9.79
N ARG A 66 4.46 -13.60 -10.13
CA ARG A 66 4.08 -14.00 -11.47
C ARG A 66 2.58 -13.79 -11.65
N THR A 67 2.18 -12.99 -12.63
CA THR A 67 0.76 -12.86 -12.94
C THR A 67 0.26 -14.06 -13.74
N THR A 68 -0.93 -14.55 -13.39
CA THR A 68 -1.54 -15.76 -13.98
C THR A 68 -2.53 -15.45 -15.11
N ALA A 69 -2.65 -14.20 -15.54
CA ALA A 69 -3.56 -13.83 -16.62
C ALA A 69 -3.13 -14.49 -17.93
N GLN A 70 -3.84 -15.56 -18.31
CA GLN A 70 -3.50 -16.46 -19.43
C GLN A 70 -3.29 -15.73 -20.76
N ASP A 71 -4.00 -14.62 -20.99
CA ASP A 71 -3.94 -13.89 -22.27
C ASP A 71 -2.89 -12.79 -22.34
N ARG A 72 -2.22 -12.47 -21.23
CA ARG A 72 -1.30 -11.32 -21.15
C ARG A 72 0.18 -11.67 -21.26
N GLY A 73 0.52 -12.94 -21.44
CA GLY A 73 1.91 -13.39 -21.49
C GLY A 73 2.50 -13.70 -20.11
N ARG A 74 3.81 -13.92 -20.08
CA ARG A 74 4.58 -14.19 -18.86
C ARG A 74 5.04 -12.86 -18.26
N ILE A 75 4.36 -12.42 -17.22
CA ILE A 75 4.61 -11.11 -16.57
C ILE A 75 5.07 -11.33 -15.15
N LEU A 76 6.19 -10.68 -14.80
CA LEU A 76 6.56 -10.43 -13.42
C LEU A 76 6.01 -9.08 -13.00
N ALA A 77 5.28 -9.03 -11.89
CA ALA A 77 4.70 -7.80 -11.33
C ALA A 77 5.20 -7.54 -9.92
N SER A 78 5.10 -6.30 -9.46
CA SER A 78 5.28 -5.99 -8.04
C SER A 78 4.39 -6.88 -7.17
N LEU A 79 4.91 -7.33 -6.04
CA LEU A 79 4.12 -8.02 -5.03
C LEU A 79 3.28 -6.99 -4.25
N THR A 80 2.23 -6.47 -4.91
CA THR A 80 1.36 -5.42 -4.39
C THR A 80 -0.11 -5.72 -4.63
N ASN A 81 -0.98 -5.11 -3.81
CA ASN A 81 -2.43 -5.10 -3.99
C ASN A 81 -3.02 -3.72 -3.66
N ALA A 82 -4.35 -3.61 -3.58
CA ALA A 82 -5.04 -2.35 -3.28
C ALA A 82 -4.70 -1.74 -1.90
N TYR A 83 -4.12 -2.51 -1.00
CA TYR A 83 -3.70 -2.07 0.33
C TYR A 83 -2.21 -1.72 0.42
N SER A 84 -1.43 -2.03 -0.59
CA SER A 84 -0.01 -1.69 -0.64
C SER A 84 0.14 -0.19 -0.90
N LEU A 85 0.61 0.55 0.09
CA LEU A 85 0.84 1.99 -0.03
C LEU A 85 2.07 2.30 -0.88
N GLU A 86 3.02 1.40 -0.86
CA GLU A 86 4.30 1.51 -1.55
C GLU A 86 4.86 0.12 -1.85
N HIS A 87 5.64 0.04 -2.91
CA HIS A 87 6.49 -1.09 -3.22
C HIS A 87 7.93 -0.58 -3.28
N GLY A 88 8.81 -1.15 -2.48
CA GLY A 88 10.21 -0.77 -2.43
C GLY A 88 11.13 -1.82 -3.05
N ILE A 89 12.21 -1.35 -3.64
CA ILE A 89 13.41 -2.16 -3.86
C ILE A 89 14.15 -2.20 -2.52
N LEU A 90 14.21 -3.37 -1.92
CA LEU A 90 14.89 -3.55 -0.64
C LEU A 90 16.41 -3.51 -0.87
N HIS A 91 17.12 -2.72 -0.06
CA HIS A 91 18.57 -2.59 -0.22
C HIS A 91 19.28 -2.23 1.08
N VAL A 92 20.54 -2.62 1.16
CA VAL A 92 21.43 -2.20 2.24
C VAL A 92 21.80 -0.72 2.06
N PRO A 93 21.88 0.09 3.12
CA PRO A 93 22.37 1.47 3.01
C PRO A 93 23.74 1.52 2.33
N GLY A 94 23.85 2.40 1.32
CA GLY A 94 25.09 2.55 0.54
C GLY A 94 25.31 1.49 -0.56
N ALA A 95 24.35 0.58 -0.78
CA ALA A 95 24.44 -0.36 -1.90
C ALA A 95 24.49 0.37 -3.25
N ASN A 96 25.26 -0.17 -4.18
CA ASN A 96 25.22 0.29 -5.56
C ASN A 96 23.95 -0.26 -6.25
N LEU A 97 22.87 0.54 -6.17
CA LEU A 97 21.56 0.16 -6.70
C LEU A 97 21.58 -0.15 -8.18
N GLU A 98 22.33 0.62 -8.99
CA GLU A 98 22.39 0.41 -10.44
C GLU A 98 23.00 -0.95 -10.76
N MET A 99 24.16 -1.24 -10.20
CA MET A 99 24.84 -2.53 -10.42
C MET A 99 24.01 -3.71 -9.89
N GLY A 100 23.41 -3.58 -8.69
CA GLY A 100 22.57 -4.63 -8.13
C GLY A 100 21.34 -4.92 -8.97
N LEU A 101 20.69 -3.89 -9.50
CA LEU A 101 19.53 -4.02 -10.37
C LEU A 101 19.88 -4.56 -11.76
N GLU A 102 21.05 -4.20 -12.30
CA GLU A 102 21.54 -4.77 -13.57
C GLU A 102 21.76 -6.29 -13.44
N VAL A 103 22.35 -6.70 -12.34
CA VAL A 103 22.56 -8.12 -12.03
C VAL A 103 21.21 -8.86 -11.94
N ILE A 104 20.24 -8.32 -11.20
CA ILE A 104 18.90 -8.89 -11.07
C ILE A 104 18.19 -8.97 -12.43
N LEU A 105 18.25 -7.91 -13.24
CA LEU A 105 17.62 -7.88 -14.56
C LEU A 105 18.27 -8.87 -15.53
N SER A 106 19.58 -9.02 -15.46
CA SER A 106 20.30 -10.04 -16.27
C SER A 106 19.81 -11.44 -15.94
N GLU A 107 19.59 -11.76 -14.67
CA GLU A 107 19.04 -13.04 -14.24
C GLU A 107 17.61 -13.25 -14.75
N ILE A 108 16.71 -12.23 -14.58
CA ILE A 108 15.34 -12.27 -15.08
C ILE A 108 15.31 -12.52 -16.60
N LEU A 109 16.16 -11.85 -17.36
CA LEU A 109 16.21 -11.98 -18.82
C LEU A 109 16.85 -13.30 -19.29
N ALA A 110 17.67 -13.93 -18.45
CA ALA A 110 18.28 -15.23 -18.74
C ALA A 110 17.33 -16.41 -18.51
N GLU A 111 16.27 -16.24 -17.71
CA GLU A 111 15.32 -17.32 -17.41
C GLU A 111 14.64 -17.90 -18.66
N ARG A 112 14.34 -19.19 -18.58
CA ARG A 112 13.61 -19.91 -19.64
C ARG A 112 12.40 -20.66 -19.05
N PRO A 113 11.22 -20.56 -19.68
CA PRO A 113 10.89 -19.68 -20.81
C PRO A 113 10.97 -18.21 -20.41
N GLN A 114 11.30 -17.34 -21.37
CA GLN A 114 11.54 -15.91 -21.12
C GLN A 114 10.30 -15.19 -20.58
N TRP A 115 10.54 -14.19 -19.75
CA TRP A 115 9.51 -13.22 -19.33
C TRP A 115 9.25 -12.22 -20.46
N ASP A 116 7.97 -11.96 -20.73
CA ASP A 116 7.55 -11.00 -21.75
C ASP A 116 7.60 -9.56 -21.22
N CYS A 117 7.37 -9.39 -19.92
CA CYS A 117 7.28 -8.09 -19.31
C CYS A 117 7.60 -8.13 -17.81
N LEU A 118 8.23 -7.07 -17.32
CA LEU A 118 8.33 -6.70 -15.92
C LEU A 118 7.46 -5.45 -15.69
N THR A 119 6.53 -5.50 -14.74
CA THR A 119 5.70 -4.34 -14.38
C THR A 119 5.79 -4.07 -12.89
N LEU A 120 6.28 -2.89 -12.53
CA LEU A 120 6.41 -2.44 -11.15
C LEU A 120 5.47 -1.27 -10.92
N ALA A 121 4.74 -1.30 -9.82
CA ALA A 121 3.77 -0.27 -9.43
C ALA A 121 4.07 0.23 -8.02
N GLU A 122 3.41 1.32 -7.61
CA GLU A 122 3.52 1.93 -6.28
C GLU A 122 4.94 2.34 -5.88
N LEU A 123 5.78 2.71 -6.86
CA LEU A 123 7.12 3.23 -6.64
C LEU A 123 7.09 4.71 -6.25
N ASP A 124 7.96 5.12 -5.32
CA ASP A 124 8.16 6.56 -5.03
C ASP A 124 9.21 7.13 -6.00
N PRO A 125 8.85 8.06 -6.89
CA PRO A 125 9.81 8.65 -7.82
C PRO A 125 10.88 9.52 -7.15
N ARG A 126 10.70 9.86 -5.86
CA ARG A 126 11.69 10.59 -5.07
C ARG A 126 12.73 9.66 -4.42
N ASP A 127 12.44 8.36 -4.38
CA ASP A 127 13.40 7.36 -3.91
C ASP A 127 14.47 7.13 -4.99
N PRO A 128 15.77 7.17 -4.66
CA PRO A 128 16.84 6.92 -5.61
C PRO A 128 16.72 5.60 -6.38
N SER A 129 16.08 4.59 -5.79
CA SER A 129 15.87 3.30 -6.43
C SER A 129 14.98 3.38 -7.68
N TYR A 130 14.08 4.38 -7.77
CA TYR A 130 13.27 4.60 -8.97
C TYR A 130 14.12 4.96 -10.19
N ALA A 131 14.99 5.95 -10.05
CA ALA A 131 15.88 6.38 -11.13
C ALA A 131 16.87 5.27 -11.52
N SER A 132 17.44 4.58 -10.52
CA SER A 132 18.35 3.45 -10.75
C SER A 132 17.67 2.30 -11.49
N LEU A 133 16.44 1.96 -11.12
CA LEU A 133 15.64 0.93 -11.80
C LEU A 133 15.35 1.34 -13.25
N LEU A 134 14.91 2.59 -13.48
CA LEU A 134 14.61 3.10 -14.81
C LEU A 134 15.86 3.06 -15.71
N ALA A 135 17.01 3.44 -15.17
CA ALA A 135 18.28 3.35 -15.89
C ALA A 135 18.66 1.90 -16.21
N ALA A 136 18.54 0.98 -15.23
CA ALA A 136 18.88 -0.42 -15.41
C ALA A 136 18.01 -1.13 -16.46
N VAL A 137 16.67 -0.92 -16.45
CA VAL A 137 15.78 -1.52 -17.47
C VAL A 137 16.04 -0.99 -18.87
N ARG A 138 16.41 0.30 -19.00
CA ARG A 138 16.81 0.89 -20.29
C ARG A 138 18.13 0.31 -20.80
N ARG A 139 19.13 0.18 -19.94
CA ARG A 139 20.44 -0.44 -20.30
C ARG A 139 20.29 -1.92 -20.69
N ALA A 140 19.33 -2.61 -20.07
CA ALA A 140 18.99 -3.99 -20.44
C ALA A 140 18.32 -4.12 -21.83
N GLY A 141 18.06 -3.00 -22.51
CA GLY A 141 17.44 -2.95 -23.84
C GLY A 141 15.94 -3.23 -23.84
N MET A 142 15.26 -3.08 -22.68
CA MET A 142 13.82 -3.26 -22.59
C MET A 142 13.06 -2.03 -23.14
N LEU A 143 11.85 -2.24 -23.65
CA LEU A 143 10.96 -1.16 -24.08
C LEU A 143 10.19 -0.67 -22.85
N VAL A 144 10.44 0.57 -22.43
CA VAL A 144 10.02 1.10 -21.13
C VAL A 144 8.90 2.11 -21.27
N GLU A 145 7.88 1.98 -20.40
CA GLU A 145 6.84 2.98 -20.16
C GLU A 145 6.80 3.31 -18.66
N CYS A 146 6.81 4.60 -18.34
CA CYS A 146 6.44 5.08 -17.02
C CYS A 146 4.96 5.45 -17.02
N HIS A 147 4.24 5.15 -15.93
CA HIS A 147 2.82 5.48 -15.81
C HIS A 147 2.47 5.87 -14.38
N PHE A 148 1.48 6.75 -14.23
CA PHE A 148 0.90 7.06 -12.95
C PHE A 148 0.25 5.80 -12.36
N SER A 149 0.58 5.45 -11.14
CA SER A 149 0.04 4.27 -10.44
C SER A 149 -1.08 4.66 -9.48
N SER A 150 -0.81 5.57 -8.56
CA SER A 150 -1.81 6.05 -7.60
C SER A 150 -1.46 7.40 -7.00
N GLY A 151 -2.47 8.08 -6.45
CA GLY A 151 -2.31 9.23 -5.56
C GLY A 151 -2.49 8.82 -4.11
N THR A 152 -1.84 9.55 -3.21
CA THR A 152 -2.00 9.40 -1.77
C THR A 152 -2.04 10.77 -1.12
N TRP A 153 -3.11 11.03 -0.35
CA TRP A 153 -3.19 12.22 0.49
C TRP A 153 -2.51 11.97 1.82
N TYR A 154 -1.73 12.94 2.30
CA TYR A 154 -1.03 12.87 3.57
C TYR A 154 -0.89 14.24 4.25
N GLU A 155 -0.60 14.20 5.53
CA GLU A 155 -0.30 15.36 6.37
C GLU A 155 0.97 15.11 7.18
N GLY A 156 1.88 16.09 7.20
CA GLY A 156 2.96 16.11 8.18
C GLY A 156 2.41 16.51 9.56
N THR A 157 2.58 15.65 10.55
CA THR A 157 1.95 15.82 11.87
C THR A 157 2.95 15.87 13.02
N ALA A 158 4.25 15.98 12.73
CA ALA A 158 5.28 16.04 13.74
C ALA A 158 5.05 17.24 14.69
N GLY A 159 4.80 16.95 15.98
CA GLY A 159 4.51 17.96 17.00
C GLY A 159 3.09 18.56 16.93
N LEU A 160 2.23 18.12 16.02
CA LEU A 160 0.88 18.65 15.84
C LEU A 160 -0.09 17.99 16.84
N GLY A 161 -0.79 18.82 17.64
CA GLY A 161 -1.89 18.36 18.47
C GLY A 161 -3.22 18.29 17.69
N PHE A 162 -4.22 17.58 18.25
CA PHE A 162 -5.53 17.44 17.60
C PHE A 162 -6.23 18.79 17.39
N ALA A 163 -6.13 19.73 18.35
CA ALA A 163 -6.76 21.04 18.24
C ALA A 163 -6.20 21.84 17.05
N GLU A 164 -4.90 21.81 16.86
CA GLU A 164 -4.19 22.47 15.76
C GLU A 164 -4.52 21.79 14.42
N TYR A 165 -4.48 20.44 14.38
CA TYR A 165 -4.91 19.68 13.21
C TYR A 165 -6.33 20.06 12.80
N LEU A 166 -7.28 20.07 13.75
CA LEU A 166 -8.69 20.39 13.49
C LEU A 166 -8.86 21.84 13.02
N ALA A 167 -8.12 22.79 13.62
CA ALA A 167 -8.19 24.20 13.24
C ALA A 167 -7.76 24.42 11.78
N ALA A 168 -6.80 23.64 11.29
CA ALA A 168 -6.32 23.68 9.90
C ALA A 168 -7.27 23.02 8.88
N ARG A 169 -8.31 22.32 9.30
CA ARG A 169 -9.27 21.67 8.39
C ARG A 169 -10.29 22.65 7.84
N PRO A 170 -10.88 22.39 6.63
CA PRO A 170 -11.96 23.19 6.06
C PRO A 170 -13.15 23.32 7.01
N SER A 171 -13.80 24.48 7.01
CA SER A 171 -14.96 24.75 7.87
C SER A 171 -16.11 23.76 7.66
N GLU A 172 -16.28 23.29 6.44
CA GLU A 172 -17.27 22.25 6.09
C GLU A 172 -17.07 20.97 6.92
N LEU A 173 -15.84 20.43 6.98
CA LEU A 173 -15.54 19.24 7.75
C LEU A 173 -15.71 19.49 9.25
N ARG A 174 -15.18 20.61 9.76
CA ARG A 174 -15.28 20.98 11.17
C ARG A 174 -16.73 21.14 11.64
N ASN A 175 -17.57 21.80 10.83
CA ASN A 175 -18.97 22.03 11.16
C ASN A 175 -19.78 20.74 11.08
N THR A 176 -19.52 19.91 10.06
CA THR A 176 -20.16 18.60 9.93
C THR A 176 -19.85 17.73 11.14
N TRP A 177 -18.56 17.61 11.50
CA TRP A 177 -18.14 16.84 12.68
C TRP A 177 -18.80 17.35 13.95
N ARG A 178 -18.73 18.67 14.27
CA ARG A 178 -19.29 19.24 15.50
C ARG A 178 -20.81 19.01 15.61
N ARG A 179 -21.52 19.18 14.51
CA ARG A 179 -22.97 18.96 14.46
C ARG A 179 -23.34 17.50 14.68
N LYS A 180 -22.65 16.59 13.97
CA LYS A 180 -22.96 15.16 14.03
C LYS A 180 -22.52 14.53 15.34
N HIS A 181 -21.34 14.89 15.86
CA HIS A 181 -20.87 14.45 17.17
C HIS A 181 -21.85 14.86 18.28
N ARG A 182 -22.32 16.12 18.29
CA ARG A 182 -23.32 16.59 19.25
C ARG A 182 -24.65 15.83 19.13
N LYS A 183 -25.11 15.53 17.89
CA LYS A 183 -26.34 14.77 17.66
C LYS A 183 -26.22 13.34 18.22
N LEU A 184 -25.11 12.69 17.98
CA LEU A 184 -24.84 11.34 18.48
C LEU A 184 -24.76 11.28 20.01
N ALA A 185 -24.14 12.30 20.64
CA ALA A 185 -24.03 12.37 22.10
C ALA A 185 -25.37 12.55 22.82
N LYS A 186 -26.41 13.10 22.13
CA LYS A 186 -27.72 13.41 22.73
C LYS A 186 -28.81 12.37 22.49
N GLY A 187 -28.66 11.51 21.51
CA GLY A 187 -29.83 10.82 20.96
C GLY A 187 -29.92 9.31 21.07
N ARG A 188 -28.81 8.59 21.14
CA ARG A 188 -28.79 7.12 21.07
C ARG A 188 -27.65 6.58 21.92
N ARG A 189 -27.80 5.35 22.40
CA ARG A 189 -26.77 4.65 23.16
C ARG A 189 -25.63 4.24 22.21
N LEU A 190 -24.76 5.21 21.84
CA LEU A 190 -23.56 4.96 21.10
C LEU A 190 -22.43 4.57 22.06
N THR A 191 -21.90 3.37 21.89
CA THR A 191 -20.69 2.90 22.58
C THR A 191 -19.57 2.68 21.58
N LYS A 192 -18.34 2.55 22.06
CA LYS A 192 -17.14 2.44 21.22
C LYS A 192 -16.11 1.53 21.85
N SER A 193 -15.39 0.80 21.01
CA SER A 193 -14.21 0.02 21.39
C SER A 193 -13.04 0.37 20.50
N PHE A 194 -11.83 0.30 21.08
CA PHE A 194 -10.58 0.49 20.35
C PHE A 194 -9.67 -0.70 20.62
N PHE A 195 -9.09 -1.25 19.55
CA PHE A 195 -8.20 -2.39 19.59
C PHE A 195 -6.84 -1.99 19.04
N GLU A 196 -5.76 -2.30 19.76
CA GLU A 196 -4.38 -1.88 19.44
C GLU A 196 -3.40 -3.06 19.40
N ASP A 197 -3.80 -4.20 19.95
CA ASP A 197 -3.02 -5.43 20.00
C ASP A 197 -3.89 -6.65 19.64
N ASP A 198 -3.46 -7.84 20.00
CA ASP A 198 -4.15 -9.10 19.69
C ASP A 198 -5.21 -9.51 20.71
N ASN A 199 -5.41 -8.73 21.80
CA ASN A 199 -6.46 -9.01 22.78
C ASN A 199 -7.85 -8.78 22.17
N GLY A 200 -8.67 -9.83 22.11
CA GLY A 200 -10.02 -9.77 21.54
C GLY A 200 -10.03 -9.56 20.01
N ILE A 201 -8.91 -9.77 19.34
CA ILE A 201 -8.75 -9.44 17.91
C ILE A 201 -9.69 -10.23 17.01
N ASP A 202 -10.00 -11.49 17.34
CA ASP A 202 -10.91 -12.31 16.52
C ASP A 202 -12.35 -11.80 16.59
N GLN A 203 -12.80 -11.35 17.76
CA GLN A 203 -14.08 -10.67 17.91
C GLN A 203 -14.08 -9.35 17.13
N ALA A 204 -13.05 -8.54 17.26
CA ALA A 204 -12.92 -7.26 16.53
C ALA A 204 -12.92 -7.45 15.01
N VAL A 205 -12.30 -8.51 14.51
CA VAL A 205 -12.35 -8.88 13.09
C VAL A 205 -13.77 -9.25 12.67
N ALA A 206 -14.47 -10.10 13.41
CA ALA A 206 -15.84 -10.50 13.10
C ALA A 206 -16.81 -9.30 13.08
N GLU A 207 -16.66 -8.38 14.02
CA GLU A 207 -17.43 -7.15 14.10
C GLU A 207 -17.10 -6.20 12.93
N TYR A 208 -15.81 -6.07 12.57
CA TYR A 208 -15.39 -5.32 11.37
C TYR A 208 -16.02 -5.90 10.10
N GLU A 209 -15.99 -7.22 9.93
CA GLU A 209 -16.59 -7.88 8.76
C GLU A 209 -18.11 -7.70 8.73
N THR A 210 -18.78 -7.72 9.87
CA THR A 210 -20.22 -7.42 10.01
C THR A 210 -20.54 -6.01 9.51
N VAL A 211 -19.79 -5.00 9.96
CA VAL A 211 -19.94 -3.62 9.51
C VAL A 211 -19.62 -3.49 8.01
N TYR A 212 -18.58 -4.16 7.56
CA TYR A 212 -18.18 -4.11 6.15
C TYR A 212 -19.27 -4.67 5.23
N ALA A 213 -19.86 -5.80 5.58
CA ALA A 213 -20.96 -6.43 4.84
C ALA A 213 -22.23 -5.54 4.80
N ALA A 214 -22.49 -4.76 5.86
CA ALA A 214 -23.61 -3.81 5.91
C ALA A 214 -23.35 -2.48 5.18
N SER A 215 -22.13 -2.25 4.71
CA SER A 215 -21.72 -0.99 4.09
C SER A 215 -22.10 -0.93 2.60
N TRP A 216 -21.83 0.22 1.96
CA TRP A 216 -22.02 0.43 0.51
C TRP A 216 -20.92 -0.18 -0.35
N LYS A 217 -19.87 -0.71 0.26
CA LYS A 217 -18.66 -1.17 -0.44
C LYS A 217 -18.90 -2.54 -1.11
N PRO A 218 -18.29 -2.78 -2.28
CA PRO A 218 -18.31 -4.12 -2.87
C PRO A 218 -17.55 -5.12 -1.99
N ALA A 219 -17.86 -6.38 -2.15
CA ALA A 219 -17.11 -7.45 -1.50
C ALA A 219 -15.62 -7.37 -1.84
N GLU A 220 -14.77 -7.73 -0.88
CA GLU A 220 -13.32 -7.77 -1.10
C GLU A 220 -12.96 -8.83 -2.15
N PHE A 221 -12.09 -8.46 -3.09
CA PHE A 221 -11.58 -9.40 -4.10
C PHE A 221 -10.79 -10.56 -3.46
N LEU A 222 -10.10 -10.28 -2.35
CA LEU A 222 -9.37 -11.25 -1.54
C LEU A 222 -9.92 -11.22 -0.10
N PRO A 223 -11.03 -11.93 0.20
CA PRO A 223 -11.76 -11.77 1.46
C PRO A 223 -10.92 -12.06 2.71
N GLY A 224 -9.96 -12.99 2.63
CA GLY A 224 -9.09 -13.33 3.76
C GLY A 224 -8.01 -12.29 4.07
N PHE A 225 -7.74 -11.36 3.15
CA PHE A 225 -6.60 -10.44 3.29
C PHE A 225 -6.77 -9.43 4.43
N VAL A 226 -7.91 -8.73 4.49
CA VAL A 226 -8.14 -7.70 5.51
C VAL A 226 -8.21 -8.29 6.92
N PRO A 227 -8.94 -9.38 7.18
CA PRO A 227 -8.88 -10.10 8.46
C PRO A 227 -7.46 -10.48 8.88
N ALA A 228 -6.69 -11.04 7.96
CA ALA A 228 -5.30 -11.43 8.24
C ALA A 228 -4.39 -10.20 8.51
N LEU A 229 -4.61 -9.09 7.79
CA LEU A 229 -3.89 -7.83 8.01
C LEU A 229 -4.20 -7.23 9.39
N ILE A 230 -5.46 -7.22 9.82
CA ILE A 230 -5.86 -6.72 11.14
C ILE A 230 -5.18 -7.55 12.23
N ARG A 231 -5.20 -8.89 12.12
CA ARG A 231 -4.51 -9.78 13.07
C ARG A 231 -3.00 -9.57 13.09
N LEU A 232 -2.37 -9.43 11.92
CA LEU A 232 -0.94 -9.15 11.82
C LEU A 232 -0.59 -7.82 12.51
N ALA A 233 -1.35 -6.76 12.20
CA ALA A 233 -1.14 -5.44 12.80
C ALA A 233 -1.34 -5.46 14.32
N GLY A 234 -2.32 -6.23 14.83
CA GLY A 234 -2.55 -6.46 16.26
C GLY A 234 -1.34 -7.10 16.93
N ARG A 235 -0.86 -8.23 16.41
CA ARG A 235 0.34 -8.92 16.93
C ARG A 235 1.58 -8.02 16.99
N LEU A 236 1.72 -7.11 16.02
CA LEU A 236 2.83 -6.15 15.97
C LEU A 236 2.58 -4.88 16.77
N ARG A 237 1.43 -4.76 17.45
CA ARG A 237 0.96 -3.53 18.13
C ARG A 237 0.92 -2.30 17.21
N ALA A 238 0.82 -2.53 15.92
CA ALA A 238 0.70 -1.52 14.88
C ALA A 238 -0.76 -1.16 14.56
N LEU A 239 -1.72 -1.92 15.07
CA LEU A 239 -3.15 -1.73 14.84
C LEU A 239 -3.70 -0.53 15.63
N ARG A 240 -4.57 0.25 14.97
CA ARG A 240 -5.53 1.16 15.62
C ARG A 240 -6.88 0.91 14.95
N LEU A 241 -7.71 0.08 15.58
CA LEU A 241 -9.06 -0.25 15.08
C LEU A 241 -10.10 0.33 16.03
N GLY A 242 -10.93 1.24 15.52
CA GLY A 242 -12.09 1.79 16.21
C GLY A 242 -13.37 1.16 15.69
N ILE A 243 -14.25 0.73 16.59
CA ILE A 243 -15.60 0.22 16.28
C ILE A 243 -16.64 0.99 17.08
N TYR A 244 -17.69 1.47 16.40
CA TYR A 244 -18.86 2.06 17.01
C TYR A 244 -20.01 1.08 17.04
N TYR A 245 -20.73 1.07 18.17
CA TYR A 245 -21.92 0.25 18.39
C TYR A 245 -23.12 1.15 18.68
N LEU A 246 -24.23 0.83 18.07
CA LEU A 246 -25.50 1.44 18.34
C LEU A 246 -26.44 0.38 18.97
N ASP A 247 -26.82 0.62 20.22
CA ASP A 247 -27.61 -0.36 21.00
C ASP A 247 -26.99 -1.77 21.00
N GLY A 248 -25.65 -1.84 21.11
CA GLY A 248 -24.88 -3.09 21.15
C GLY A 248 -24.55 -3.70 19.77
N THR A 249 -25.07 -3.13 18.67
CA THR A 249 -24.79 -3.63 17.31
C THR A 249 -23.64 -2.83 16.69
N PRO A 250 -22.61 -3.46 16.09
CA PRO A 250 -21.53 -2.76 15.43
C PRO A 250 -22.04 -2.09 14.13
N VAL A 251 -21.81 -0.77 13.99
CA VAL A 251 -22.38 0.06 12.93
C VAL A 251 -21.35 0.88 12.15
N ALA A 252 -20.17 1.08 12.67
CA ALA A 252 -19.06 1.69 11.95
C ALA A 252 -17.74 1.12 12.44
N ALA A 253 -16.78 0.92 11.53
CA ALA A 253 -15.46 0.43 11.87
C ALA A 253 -14.41 1.12 10.98
N GLN A 254 -13.28 1.45 11.57
CA GLN A 254 -12.14 1.99 10.85
C GLN A 254 -10.85 1.46 11.45
N PHE A 255 -9.92 0.96 10.61
CA PHE A 255 -8.61 0.59 11.10
C PHE A 255 -7.48 1.36 10.40
N TRP A 256 -6.45 1.64 11.18
CA TRP A 256 -5.21 2.27 10.77
C TRP A 256 -4.04 1.35 11.13
N ILE A 257 -2.94 1.53 10.42
CA ILE A 257 -1.65 0.94 10.76
C ILE A 257 -0.73 2.07 11.18
N VAL A 258 -0.19 1.97 12.40
CA VAL A 258 0.80 2.91 12.93
C VAL A 258 2.13 2.17 13.07
N TRP A 259 3.13 2.63 12.32
CA TRP A 259 4.45 2.02 12.33
C TRP A 259 5.53 3.09 12.22
N ASN A 260 6.45 3.08 13.17
CA ASN A 260 7.62 3.97 13.20
C ASN A 260 7.29 5.43 12.84
N GLY A 261 6.31 6.01 13.52
CA GLY A 261 5.91 7.41 13.34
C GLY A 261 5.15 7.70 12.03
N ARG A 262 4.69 6.69 11.31
CA ARG A 262 3.78 6.82 10.16
C ARG A 262 2.45 6.15 10.50
N ALA A 263 1.35 6.87 10.32
CA ALA A 263 0.00 6.33 10.48
C ALA A 263 -0.68 6.26 9.09
N VAL A 264 -1.21 5.09 8.76
CA VAL A 264 -1.89 4.85 7.49
C VAL A 264 -3.35 4.49 7.76
N ILE A 265 -4.27 5.29 7.26
CA ILE A 265 -5.71 5.01 7.29
C ILE A 265 -5.99 3.96 6.22
N CYS A 266 -6.25 2.73 6.63
CA CYS A 266 -6.38 1.61 5.69
C CYS A 266 -7.81 1.48 5.16
N LYS A 267 -8.80 1.41 6.04
CA LYS A 267 -10.18 1.21 5.62
C LYS A 267 -11.18 1.73 6.64
N LEU A 268 -12.23 2.36 6.11
CA LEU A 268 -13.41 2.79 6.84
C LEU A 268 -14.64 2.11 6.25
N ALA A 269 -15.55 1.62 7.09
CA ALA A 269 -16.87 1.17 6.70
C ALA A 269 -17.91 1.64 7.72
N HIS A 270 -19.16 1.81 7.29
CA HIS A 270 -20.30 2.02 8.17
C HIS A 270 -21.57 1.45 7.53
N ASP A 271 -22.55 1.13 8.35
CA ASP A 271 -23.84 0.66 7.89
C ASP A 271 -24.51 1.73 7.02
N LYS A 272 -24.79 1.39 5.75
CA LYS A 272 -25.41 2.28 4.77
C LYS A 272 -26.79 2.79 5.19
N ARG A 273 -27.52 2.03 6.03
CA ARG A 273 -28.83 2.42 6.56
C ARG A 273 -28.76 3.60 7.53
N LEU A 274 -27.57 3.90 8.04
CA LEU A 274 -27.30 4.94 9.04
C LEU A 274 -26.48 6.11 8.46
N GLU A 275 -26.50 6.30 7.14
CA GLU A 275 -25.74 7.33 6.44
C GLU A 275 -26.01 8.75 6.99
N ASP A 276 -27.29 9.04 7.34
CA ASP A 276 -27.70 10.30 7.95
C ASP A 276 -26.97 10.65 9.26
N LEU A 277 -26.41 9.67 9.96
CA LEU A 277 -25.66 9.89 11.18
C LEU A 277 -24.22 10.32 10.93
N SER A 278 -23.70 10.12 9.71
CA SER A 278 -22.31 10.41 9.33
C SER A 278 -21.29 9.74 10.27
N LEU A 279 -21.56 8.48 10.64
CA LEU A 279 -20.74 7.71 11.59
C LEU A 279 -19.27 7.63 11.14
N GLY A 280 -19.04 7.48 9.85
CA GLY A 280 -17.68 7.45 9.29
C GLY A 280 -16.89 8.74 9.58
N THR A 281 -17.53 9.92 9.43
CA THR A 281 -16.88 11.20 9.72
C THR A 281 -16.55 11.34 11.21
N VAL A 282 -17.49 10.96 12.08
CA VAL A 282 -17.28 11.08 13.54
C VAL A 282 -16.21 10.12 14.01
N LEU A 283 -16.25 8.86 13.58
CA LEU A 283 -15.24 7.86 13.92
C LEU A 283 -13.85 8.26 13.41
N THR A 284 -13.75 8.71 12.14
CA THR A 284 -12.46 9.16 11.59
C THR A 284 -11.86 10.30 12.41
N MET A 285 -12.67 11.29 12.79
CA MET A 285 -12.18 12.42 13.60
C MET A 285 -11.71 11.97 14.99
N GLU A 286 -12.40 11.04 15.60
CA GLU A 286 -12.00 10.47 16.90
C GLU A 286 -10.72 9.63 16.78
N MET A 287 -10.56 8.91 15.68
CA MET A 287 -9.30 8.20 15.39
C MET A 287 -8.14 9.17 15.22
N PHE A 288 -8.35 10.32 14.54
CA PHE A 288 -7.32 11.38 14.48
C PHE A 288 -6.95 11.90 15.87
N GLU A 289 -7.96 12.23 16.69
CA GLU A 289 -7.74 12.70 18.07
C GLU A 289 -6.90 11.71 18.89
N ARG A 290 -7.30 10.43 18.85
CA ARG A 290 -6.61 9.36 19.57
C ARG A 290 -5.17 9.18 19.07
N VAL A 291 -4.98 8.99 17.77
CA VAL A 291 -3.66 8.71 17.18
C VAL A 291 -2.70 9.88 17.37
N LEU A 292 -3.16 11.14 17.24
CA LEU A 292 -2.34 12.31 17.49
C LEU A 292 -1.95 12.45 18.98
N ALA A 293 -2.84 12.07 19.91
CA ALA A 293 -2.57 12.14 21.33
C ALA A 293 -1.62 11.03 21.81
N THR A 294 -1.85 9.78 21.37
CA THR A 294 -1.15 8.59 21.87
C THR A 294 0.11 8.25 21.08
N ASP A 295 0.00 8.22 19.74
CA ASP A 295 1.07 7.75 18.86
C ASP A 295 1.99 8.85 18.37
N ARG A 296 1.49 10.09 18.32
CA ARG A 296 2.23 11.28 17.86
C ARG A 296 2.99 11.05 16.57
N PRO A 297 2.33 10.54 15.51
CA PRO A 297 3.02 10.21 14.28
C PRO A 297 3.60 11.47 13.63
N ARG A 298 4.71 11.32 12.92
CA ARG A 298 5.27 12.40 12.10
C ARG A 298 4.48 12.61 10.80
N GLU A 299 3.71 11.62 10.37
CA GLU A 299 2.91 11.63 9.16
C GLU A 299 1.65 10.78 9.31
N ILE A 300 0.52 11.30 8.82
CA ILE A 300 -0.72 10.54 8.64
C ILE A 300 -1.07 10.53 7.15
N SER A 301 -1.47 9.38 6.59
CA SER A 301 -1.89 9.23 5.19
C SER A 301 -3.17 8.43 5.03
N PHE A 302 -3.93 8.69 3.96
CA PHE A 302 -5.16 7.95 3.61
C PHE A 302 -4.91 6.70 2.75
N GLY A 303 -3.73 6.12 2.88
CA GLY A 303 -3.40 4.95 2.07
C GLY A 303 -3.46 5.25 0.56
N ARG A 304 -3.72 4.21 -0.22
CA ARG A 304 -3.82 4.30 -1.68
C ARG A 304 -5.16 4.91 -2.11
N GLY A 305 -5.14 5.67 -3.21
CA GLY A 305 -6.32 6.24 -3.85
C GLY A 305 -6.45 7.75 -3.67
N ASP A 306 -7.00 8.38 -4.69
CA ASP A 306 -7.04 9.83 -4.87
C ASP A 306 -8.47 10.39 -4.78
N ASP A 307 -9.29 9.80 -3.93
CA ASP A 307 -10.68 10.19 -3.75
C ASP A 307 -10.79 11.67 -3.32
N PRO A 308 -11.65 12.48 -3.96
CA PRO A 308 -11.72 13.92 -3.70
C PRO A 308 -12.02 14.30 -2.25
N TYR A 309 -12.73 13.48 -1.49
CA TYR A 309 -13.05 13.75 -0.09
C TYR A 309 -11.80 13.74 0.83
N LYS A 310 -10.74 13.01 0.44
CA LYS A 310 -9.51 12.88 1.25
C LYS A 310 -8.79 14.22 1.44
N LYS A 311 -8.91 15.14 0.46
CA LYS A 311 -8.36 16.51 0.57
C LYS A 311 -8.98 17.35 1.69
N LEU A 312 -10.17 16.99 2.19
CA LEU A 312 -10.78 17.65 3.34
C LEU A 312 -10.05 17.33 4.65
N TRP A 313 -9.41 16.18 4.70
CA TRP A 313 -8.73 15.64 5.87
C TRP A 313 -7.24 15.90 5.87
N LEU A 314 -6.59 15.82 4.71
CA LEU A 314 -5.14 15.92 4.55
C LEU A 314 -4.82 16.90 3.43
N SER A 315 -3.79 17.73 3.62
CA SER A 315 -3.52 18.89 2.76
C SER A 315 -2.57 18.61 1.61
N THR A 316 -1.75 17.59 1.73
CA THR A 316 -0.67 17.34 0.77
C THR A 316 -0.94 16.04 0.00
N ARG A 317 -0.62 16.07 -1.31
CA ARG A 317 -0.78 14.92 -2.20
C ARG A 317 0.59 14.47 -2.71
N ARG A 318 0.83 13.17 -2.70
CA ARG A 318 1.99 12.55 -3.38
C ARG A 318 1.53 11.56 -4.43
N GLU A 319 2.37 11.34 -5.43
CA GLU A 319 2.13 10.37 -6.48
C GLU A 319 3.00 9.15 -6.30
N ARG A 320 2.44 8.01 -6.71
CA ARG A 320 3.16 6.78 -6.94
C ARG A 320 3.16 6.48 -8.43
N TRP A 321 4.27 6.01 -8.92
CA TRP A 321 4.46 5.73 -10.32
C TRP A 321 4.79 4.27 -10.56
N GLY A 322 4.47 3.80 -11.76
CA GLY A 322 4.84 2.47 -12.22
C GLY A 322 5.85 2.54 -13.36
N ILE A 323 6.57 1.44 -13.52
CA ILE A 323 7.47 1.18 -14.65
C ILE A 323 7.03 -0.13 -15.27
N THR A 324 6.67 -0.11 -16.55
CA THR A 324 6.46 -1.31 -17.35
C THR A 324 7.61 -1.43 -18.34
N ALA A 325 8.34 -2.53 -18.26
CA ALA A 325 9.48 -2.84 -19.10
C ALA A 325 9.20 -4.11 -19.91
N ALA A 326 8.92 -3.97 -21.19
CA ALA A 326 8.62 -5.07 -22.09
C ALA A 326 9.91 -5.63 -22.73
N ASN A 327 10.01 -6.96 -22.79
CA ASN A 327 11.18 -7.67 -23.32
C ASN A 327 11.08 -7.81 -24.85
N PRO A 328 11.88 -7.05 -25.64
CA PRO A 328 11.80 -7.11 -27.10
C PRO A 328 12.32 -8.45 -27.68
N ARG A 329 12.90 -9.33 -26.87
CA ARG A 329 13.40 -10.64 -27.29
C ARG A 329 12.30 -11.69 -27.36
N THR A 330 11.06 -11.37 -26.93
CA THR A 330 9.88 -12.22 -27.08
C THR A 330 8.85 -11.53 -27.98
N LEU A 331 8.10 -12.30 -28.76
CA LEU A 331 7.08 -11.75 -29.67
C LEU A 331 6.01 -10.96 -28.90
N ARG A 332 5.55 -11.51 -27.77
CA ARG A 332 4.55 -10.83 -26.91
C ARG A 332 5.10 -9.57 -26.26
N GLY A 333 6.32 -9.64 -25.75
CA GLY A 333 6.98 -8.45 -25.18
C GLY A 333 7.22 -7.36 -26.21
N LEU A 334 7.61 -7.71 -27.41
CA LEU A 334 7.77 -6.76 -28.53
C LEU A 334 6.43 -6.09 -28.87
N GLN A 335 5.36 -6.88 -29.05
CA GLN A 335 4.02 -6.36 -29.31
C GLN A 335 3.53 -5.42 -28.19
N LEU A 336 3.68 -5.83 -26.94
CA LEU A 336 3.30 -5.03 -25.77
C LEU A 336 4.10 -3.71 -25.72
N GLY A 337 5.40 -3.79 -25.96
CA GLY A 337 6.28 -2.61 -25.97
C GLY A 337 5.89 -1.59 -27.02
N PHE A 338 5.64 -2.00 -28.25
CA PHE A 338 5.19 -1.10 -29.32
C PHE A 338 3.84 -0.46 -29.03
N THR A 339 2.86 -1.24 -28.56
CA THR A 339 1.53 -0.72 -28.20
C THR A 339 1.65 0.37 -27.13
N ARG A 340 2.46 0.13 -26.09
CA ARG A 340 2.67 1.09 -25.01
C ARG A 340 3.46 2.33 -25.44
N GLN A 341 4.47 2.18 -26.28
CA GLN A 341 5.21 3.32 -26.81
C GLN A 341 4.34 4.20 -27.71
N ALA A 342 3.47 3.61 -28.53
CA ALA A 342 2.50 4.37 -29.31
C ALA A 342 1.52 5.15 -28.42
N ALA A 343 1.04 4.55 -27.34
CA ALA A 343 0.20 5.23 -26.35
C ALA A 343 0.95 6.38 -25.65
N MET A 344 2.21 6.16 -25.24
CA MET A 344 3.05 7.22 -24.67
C MET A 344 3.24 8.40 -25.63
N LEU A 345 3.52 8.12 -26.90
CA LEU A 345 3.68 9.17 -27.92
C LEU A 345 2.38 9.97 -28.08
N TYR A 346 1.24 9.31 -28.11
CA TYR A 346 -0.07 9.95 -28.16
C TYR A 346 -0.30 10.87 -26.94
N HIS A 347 -0.03 10.41 -25.71
CA HIS A 347 -0.14 11.21 -24.50
C HIS A 347 0.83 12.39 -24.51
N ARG A 348 2.08 12.19 -24.96
CA ARG A 348 3.07 13.26 -25.07
C ARG A 348 2.64 14.36 -26.05
N LEU A 349 2.04 13.99 -27.18
CA LEU A 349 1.50 14.93 -28.15
C LEU A 349 0.33 15.75 -27.60
N ARG A 350 -0.39 15.23 -26.61
CA ARG A 350 -1.45 15.95 -25.91
C ARG A 350 -0.95 16.81 -24.75
N GLY A 351 0.34 16.80 -24.46
CA GLY A 351 0.92 17.51 -23.33
C GLY A 351 0.70 16.84 -21.97
N ASP A 352 0.29 15.57 -21.94
CA ASP A 352 0.15 14.81 -20.70
C ASP A 352 1.54 14.49 -20.14
N ARG A 353 1.65 14.47 -18.81
CA ARG A 353 2.86 14.04 -18.11
C ARG A 353 3.05 12.53 -18.25
N ILE A 354 4.17 12.11 -18.86
CA ILE A 354 4.47 10.71 -19.16
C ILE A 354 5.53 10.09 -18.25
N SER A 355 6.22 10.91 -17.46
CA SER A 355 7.21 10.48 -16.49
C SER A 355 7.19 11.38 -15.26
N PRO A 356 7.48 10.88 -14.07
CA PRO A 356 7.63 11.72 -12.88
C PRO A 356 8.93 12.55 -12.88
N LEU A 357 9.86 12.23 -13.79
CA LEU A 357 11.16 12.90 -13.93
C LEU A 357 11.14 13.99 -15.03
N ASP A 358 10.01 14.18 -15.71
CA ASP A 358 9.79 15.23 -16.71
C ASP A 358 9.51 16.59 -16.07
#